data_9dae5899a6f93fed88c0844af9169669
#
_entry.id   9dae5899a6f93fed88c0844af9169669
#
_cell.length_a   1.000
_cell.length_b   1.000
_cell.length_c   1.000
_cell.angle_alpha   90.00
_cell.angle_beta   90.00
_cell.angle_gamma   90.00
#
_symmetry.space_group_name_H-M   'P 1'
#
loop_
_entity.id
_entity.type
_entity.pdbx_description
1 polymer ?
#
loop_
_entity_poly.entity_id
_entity_poly.type
_entity_poly.pdbx_seq_one_letter_code
_entity_poly.pdbx_strand_id
1 'polypeptide(L)'
;AMLAMEETGVLGAVLPGANASELPSLVSVEQGAGLAPDPLQRLMAMLPRRARDVTSVTAHLRLSNAEASRLAEWADPALTHVLDVQPDALRRLFYHFGPRAVLDRALIEAAQVSGADALTTIKAAAVDWQKPDFPLGGADALAAGLSGPDVGAVLRALEQSWVASDFSLTRDELVARLNS
;
A
#
# COMPACT_ATOMS: atom_id res chain seq x y z
N ALA A 1 14.11 -12.32 21.41
CA ALA A 1 13.32 -13.56 21.27
C ALA A 1 13.31 -14.05 19.82
N MET A 2 12.85 -13.27 18.81
CA MET A 2 12.71 -13.77 17.41
C MET A 2 14.04 -14.18 16.77
N LEU A 3 15.15 -13.44 16.96
CA LEU A 3 16.48 -13.83 16.51
C LEU A 3 16.94 -15.17 17.11
N ALA A 4 16.71 -15.38 18.42
CA ALA A 4 17.04 -16.65 19.05
C ALA A 4 16.19 -17.83 18.53
N MET A 5 14.92 -17.56 18.15
CA MET A 5 14.09 -18.58 17.49
C MET A 5 14.60 -18.89 16.07
N GLU A 6 15.17 -17.92 15.39
CA GLU A 6 15.80 -18.14 14.08
C GLU A 6 17.06 -18.99 14.21
N GLU A 7 17.97 -18.61 15.13
CA GLU A 7 19.21 -19.35 15.40
C GLU A 7 18.97 -20.81 15.80
N THR A 8 17.88 -21.08 16.51
CA THR A 8 17.49 -22.43 16.94
C THR A 8 16.63 -23.19 15.92
N GLY A 9 16.27 -22.57 14.78
CA GLY A 9 15.38 -23.14 13.76
C GLY A 9 13.90 -23.16 14.13
N VAL A 10 13.53 -22.72 15.33
CA VAL A 10 12.13 -22.69 15.79
C VAL A 10 11.31 -21.73 14.95
N LEU A 11 11.87 -20.56 14.53
CA LEU A 11 11.15 -19.58 13.70
C LEU A 11 10.69 -20.21 12.38
N GLY A 12 11.56 -20.94 11.70
CA GLY A 12 11.23 -21.60 10.43
C GLY A 12 10.20 -22.72 10.57
N ALA A 13 10.12 -23.38 11.73
CA ALA A 13 9.11 -24.38 12.03
C ALA A 13 7.72 -23.75 12.27
N VAL A 14 7.67 -22.57 12.90
CA VAL A 14 6.42 -21.85 13.20
C VAL A 14 5.97 -20.99 12.03
N LEU A 15 6.90 -20.33 11.34
CA LEU A 15 6.66 -19.44 10.21
C LEU A 15 7.60 -19.81 9.05
N PRO A 16 7.24 -20.76 8.20
CA PRO A 16 8.08 -21.18 7.09
C PRO A 16 8.43 -20.01 6.15
N GLY A 17 9.74 -19.84 5.90
CA GLY A 17 10.25 -18.75 5.06
C GLY A 17 10.43 -17.40 5.76
N ALA A 18 10.06 -17.26 7.03
CA ALA A 18 10.31 -16.05 7.81
C ALA A 18 11.80 -15.91 8.16
N ASN A 19 12.27 -14.64 8.22
CA ASN A 19 13.62 -14.26 8.60
C ASN A 19 13.54 -13.05 9.53
N ALA A 20 14.23 -13.09 10.66
CA ALA A 20 14.17 -12.05 11.68
C ALA A 20 15.31 -11.01 11.59
N SER A 21 16.20 -11.10 10.59
CA SER A 21 17.38 -10.25 10.46
C SER A 21 17.05 -8.76 10.35
N GLU A 22 15.93 -8.40 9.74
CA GLU A 22 15.50 -7.01 9.56
C GLU A 22 14.81 -6.40 10.79
N LEU A 23 14.43 -7.21 11.79
CA LEU A 23 13.72 -6.71 12.97
C LEU A 23 14.49 -5.68 13.79
N PRO A 24 15.81 -5.79 14.03
CA PRO A 24 16.55 -4.77 14.76
C PRO A 24 16.51 -3.42 14.05
N SER A 25 16.68 -3.40 12.73
CA SER A 25 16.62 -2.18 11.92
C SER A 25 15.21 -1.59 11.95
N LEU A 26 14.17 -2.40 11.82
CA LEU A 26 12.78 -1.95 11.93
C LEU A 26 12.52 -1.28 13.28
N VAL A 27 12.91 -1.92 14.39
CA VAL A 27 12.72 -1.37 15.74
C VAL A 27 13.46 -0.04 15.90
N SER A 28 14.66 0.09 15.34
CA SER A 28 15.42 1.35 15.36
C SER A 28 14.68 2.46 14.61
N VAL A 29 14.12 2.16 13.44
CA VAL A 29 13.34 3.13 12.66
C VAL A 29 12.01 3.48 13.35
N GLU A 30 11.30 2.48 13.92
CA GLU A 30 10.10 2.72 14.75
C GLU A 30 10.37 3.73 15.86
N GLN A 31 11.46 3.53 16.62
CA GLN A 31 11.85 4.41 17.70
C GLN A 31 12.26 5.80 17.23
N GLY A 32 13.08 5.88 16.17
CA GLY A 32 13.52 7.14 15.58
C GLY A 32 12.38 7.98 15.00
N ALA A 33 11.36 7.34 14.44
CA ALA A 33 10.18 8.00 13.89
C ALA A 33 9.06 8.23 14.93
N GLY A 34 9.26 7.85 16.19
CA GLY A 34 8.25 7.96 17.26
C GLY A 34 6.99 7.15 16.97
N LEU A 35 7.15 5.96 16.37
CA LEU A 35 6.04 5.06 16.06
C LEU A 35 5.80 4.07 17.20
N ALA A 36 4.52 3.80 17.50
CA ALA A 36 4.17 2.72 18.40
C ALA A 36 4.46 1.35 17.74
N PRO A 37 4.94 0.36 18.49
CA PRO A 37 5.15 -0.99 17.98
C PRO A 37 3.87 -1.59 17.42
N ASP A 38 3.93 -2.09 16.18
CA ASP A 38 2.81 -2.77 15.52
C ASP A 38 3.20 -4.24 15.20
N PRO A 39 2.50 -5.24 15.78
CA PRO A 39 2.81 -6.64 15.54
C PRO A 39 2.75 -7.06 14.07
N LEU A 40 1.83 -6.47 13.28
CA LEU A 40 1.74 -6.79 11.85
C LEU A 40 2.89 -6.21 11.04
N GLN A 41 3.35 -5.00 11.35
CA GLN A 41 4.54 -4.42 10.70
C GLN A 41 5.78 -5.27 11.01
N ARG A 42 5.91 -5.76 12.25
CA ARG A 42 7.00 -6.68 12.63
C ARG A 42 6.89 -8.03 11.94
N LEU A 43 5.68 -8.53 11.74
CA LEU A 43 5.44 -9.73 10.93
C LEU A 43 5.83 -9.48 9.46
N MET A 44 5.42 -8.34 8.86
CA MET A 44 5.81 -7.94 7.51
C MET A 44 7.33 -7.92 7.31
N ALA A 45 8.08 -7.39 8.29
CA ALA A 45 9.55 -7.35 8.23
C ALA A 45 10.21 -8.73 8.21
N MET A 46 9.51 -9.75 8.71
CA MET A 46 10.01 -11.13 8.74
C MET A 46 9.61 -11.95 7.52
N LEU A 47 8.61 -11.54 6.75
CA LEU A 47 8.01 -12.33 5.69
C LEU A 47 8.58 -12.01 4.31
N PRO A 48 8.75 -13.02 3.43
CA PRO A 48 8.93 -12.77 2.01
C PRO A 48 7.71 -12.03 1.45
N ARG A 49 7.94 -10.96 0.71
CA ARG A 49 6.87 -10.14 0.12
C ARG A 49 6.31 -10.79 -1.15
N ARG A 50 5.59 -11.89 -0.97
CA ARG A 50 4.94 -12.63 -2.07
C ARG A 50 3.51 -12.98 -1.66
N ALA A 51 2.55 -12.76 -2.55
CA ALA A 51 1.13 -12.99 -2.28
C ALA A 51 0.83 -14.40 -1.75
N ARG A 52 1.47 -15.44 -2.30
CA ARG A 52 1.29 -16.82 -1.84
C ARG A 52 1.76 -17.05 -0.40
N ASP A 53 2.87 -16.40 -0.01
CA ASP A 53 3.46 -16.55 1.32
C ASP A 53 2.58 -15.83 2.34
N VAL A 54 2.08 -14.65 2.00
CA VAL A 54 1.09 -13.90 2.79
C VAL A 54 -0.18 -14.72 3.00
N THR A 55 -0.74 -15.32 1.95
CA THR A 55 -1.94 -16.17 2.05
C THR A 55 -1.70 -17.37 2.96
N SER A 56 -0.55 -18.03 2.85
CA SER A 56 -0.19 -19.17 3.69
C SER A 56 -0.07 -18.77 5.16
N VAL A 57 0.64 -17.68 5.45
CA VAL A 57 0.83 -17.15 6.82
C VAL A 57 -0.49 -16.72 7.42
N THR A 58 -1.33 -16.02 6.67
CA THR A 58 -2.66 -15.57 7.09
C THR A 58 -3.53 -16.74 7.57
N ALA A 59 -3.55 -17.83 6.80
CA ALA A 59 -4.30 -19.04 7.15
C ALA A 59 -3.68 -19.75 8.36
N HIS A 60 -2.35 -19.86 8.41
CA HIS A 60 -1.63 -20.55 9.47
C HIS A 60 -1.79 -19.86 10.83
N LEU A 61 -1.64 -18.54 10.86
CA LEU A 61 -1.80 -17.73 12.08
C LEU A 61 -3.27 -17.40 12.41
N ARG A 62 -4.23 -17.78 11.55
CA ARG A 62 -5.65 -17.49 11.70
C ARG A 62 -5.91 -15.99 11.92
N LEU A 63 -5.25 -15.17 11.10
CA LEU A 63 -5.43 -13.71 11.18
C LEU A 63 -6.87 -13.33 10.83
N SER A 64 -7.34 -12.23 11.42
CA SER A 64 -8.62 -11.65 11.07
C SER A 64 -8.65 -11.18 9.61
N ASN A 65 -9.83 -10.99 9.03
CA ASN A 65 -9.97 -10.48 7.67
C ASN A 65 -9.29 -9.10 7.49
N ALA A 66 -9.34 -8.24 8.50
CA ALA A 66 -8.69 -6.93 8.45
C ALA A 66 -7.15 -7.04 8.41
N GLU A 67 -6.58 -7.93 9.23
CA GLU A 67 -5.14 -8.19 9.24
C GLU A 67 -4.68 -8.86 7.95
N ALA A 68 -5.47 -9.81 7.44
CA ALA A 68 -5.21 -10.48 6.17
C ALA A 68 -5.22 -9.49 4.99
N SER A 69 -6.20 -8.59 4.93
CA SER A 69 -6.31 -7.54 3.91
C SER A 69 -5.09 -6.61 3.96
N ARG A 70 -4.71 -6.16 5.17
CA ARG A 70 -3.54 -5.28 5.38
C ARG A 70 -2.24 -5.94 4.91
N LEU A 71 -2.03 -7.22 5.21
CA LEU A 71 -0.87 -7.97 4.73
C LEU A 71 -0.87 -8.13 3.21
N ALA A 72 -2.04 -8.38 2.60
CA ALA A 72 -2.19 -8.50 1.15
C ALA A 72 -1.90 -7.18 0.44
N GLU A 73 -2.41 -6.06 0.95
CA GLU A 73 -2.15 -4.71 0.45
C GLU A 73 -0.64 -4.36 0.51
N TRP A 74 0.01 -4.63 1.64
CA TRP A 74 1.46 -4.45 1.77
C TRP A 74 2.25 -5.31 0.78
N ALA A 75 1.78 -6.53 0.51
CA ALA A 75 2.45 -7.46 -0.39
C ALA A 75 2.18 -7.19 -1.88
N ASP A 76 1.31 -6.24 -2.22
CA ASP A 76 0.99 -5.91 -3.61
C ASP A 76 2.28 -5.54 -4.38
N PRO A 77 2.57 -6.22 -5.50
CA PRO A 77 3.78 -5.99 -6.29
C PRO A 77 3.85 -4.59 -6.90
N ALA A 78 2.72 -3.91 -7.08
CA ALA A 78 2.69 -2.54 -7.60
C ALA A 78 3.10 -1.49 -6.54
N LEU A 79 3.07 -1.83 -5.25
CA LEU A 79 3.49 -0.94 -4.17
C LEU A 79 4.99 -1.10 -3.87
N THR A 80 5.86 -0.45 -4.64
CA THR A 80 7.33 -0.56 -4.51
C THR A 80 7.99 0.82 -4.49
N HIS A 81 9.18 0.89 -3.89
CA HIS A 81 10.05 2.07 -3.88
C HIS A 81 9.37 3.35 -3.39
N VAL A 82 8.59 3.23 -2.31
CA VAL A 82 7.78 4.35 -1.80
C VAL A 82 8.61 5.46 -1.16
N LEU A 83 9.86 5.19 -0.74
CA LEU A 83 10.72 6.19 -0.13
C LEU A 83 11.25 7.23 -1.13
N ASP A 84 11.40 6.85 -2.39
CA ASP A 84 12.03 7.67 -3.43
C ASP A 84 11.03 8.36 -4.37
N VAL A 85 9.73 8.26 -4.05
CA VAL A 85 8.69 8.82 -4.92
C VAL A 85 8.54 10.34 -4.75
N GLN A 86 8.23 11.02 -5.85
CA GLN A 86 7.88 12.43 -5.83
C GLN A 86 6.49 12.65 -5.20
N PRO A 87 6.19 13.85 -4.68
CA PRO A 87 4.93 14.13 -3.98
C PRO A 87 3.66 13.81 -4.78
N ASP A 88 3.66 14.04 -6.10
CA ASP A 88 2.55 13.69 -6.98
C ASP A 88 2.37 12.16 -7.12
N ALA A 89 3.48 11.43 -7.25
CA ALA A 89 3.45 9.97 -7.27
C ALA A 89 3.00 9.39 -5.91
N LEU A 90 3.39 10.01 -4.79
CA LEU A 90 2.94 9.62 -3.47
C LEU A 90 1.42 9.78 -3.31
N ARG A 91 0.83 10.88 -3.82
CA ARG A 91 -0.63 11.08 -3.82
C ARG A 91 -1.36 10.00 -4.61
N ARG A 92 -0.81 9.58 -5.77
CA ARG A 92 -1.36 8.48 -6.57
C ARG A 92 -1.27 7.14 -5.84
N LEU A 93 -0.18 6.87 -5.11
CA LEU A 93 -0.07 5.68 -4.26
C LEU A 93 -1.11 5.69 -3.14
N PHE A 94 -1.30 6.83 -2.47
CA PHE A 94 -2.35 6.95 -1.45
C PHE A 94 -3.76 6.74 -2.03
N TYR A 95 -4.01 7.21 -3.24
CA TYR A 95 -5.30 7.01 -3.91
C TYR A 95 -5.60 5.53 -4.15
N HIS A 96 -4.62 4.78 -4.65
CA HIS A 96 -4.79 3.38 -5.02
C HIS A 96 -4.74 2.42 -3.83
N PHE A 97 -3.78 2.61 -2.93
CA PHE A 97 -3.49 1.66 -1.85
C PHE A 97 -3.95 2.14 -0.47
N GLY A 98 -4.28 3.42 -0.34
CA GLY A 98 -4.54 4.06 0.94
C GLY A 98 -3.26 4.40 1.71
N PRO A 99 -3.33 5.41 2.61
CA PRO A 99 -2.15 5.87 3.36
C PRO A 99 -1.52 4.78 4.22
N ARG A 100 -2.33 3.88 4.79
CA ARG A 100 -1.85 2.83 5.68
C ARG A 100 -0.93 1.83 4.98
N ALA A 101 -1.33 1.32 3.82
CA ALA A 101 -0.51 0.36 3.07
C ALA A 101 0.81 0.99 2.61
N VAL A 102 0.77 2.26 2.19
CA VAL A 102 1.96 3.03 1.80
C VAL A 102 2.89 3.24 3.00
N LEU A 103 2.35 3.58 4.18
CA LEU A 103 3.15 3.72 5.41
C LEU A 103 3.76 2.39 5.87
N ASP A 104 3.01 1.30 5.82
CA ASP A 104 3.52 -0.04 6.14
C ASP A 104 4.70 -0.39 5.22
N ARG A 105 4.56 -0.08 3.93
CA ARG A 105 5.63 -0.31 2.96
C ARG A 105 6.83 0.60 3.19
N ALA A 106 6.60 1.89 3.42
CA ALA A 106 7.65 2.87 3.69
C ALA A 106 8.49 2.52 4.92
N LEU A 107 7.85 2.05 6.00
CA LEU A 107 8.54 1.64 7.21
C LEU A 107 9.48 0.45 6.96
N ILE A 108 9.01 -0.57 6.22
CA ILE A 108 9.83 -1.73 5.88
C ILE A 108 11.00 -1.33 4.97
N GLU A 109 10.77 -0.49 3.97
CA GLU A 109 11.86 0.02 3.11
C GLU A 109 12.85 0.88 3.91
N ALA A 110 12.37 1.75 4.80
CA ALA A 110 13.23 2.58 5.65
C ALA A 110 14.14 1.74 6.57
N ALA A 111 13.64 0.60 7.05
CA ALA A 111 14.44 -0.34 7.84
C ALA A 111 15.59 -0.96 7.03
N GLN A 112 15.42 -1.16 5.73
CA GLN A 112 16.41 -1.74 4.83
C GLN A 112 17.51 -0.75 4.42
N VAL A 113 17.16 0.56 4.32
CA VAL A 113 18.10 1.59 3.78
C VAL A 113 18.43 2.70 4.77
N SER A 114 18.02 2.60 6.03
CA SER A 114 18.16 3.66 7.05
C SER A 114 17.51 4.98 6.65
N GLY A 115 16.36 4.92 5.96
CA GLY A 115 15.64 6.04 5.35
C GLY A 115 14.64 6.76 6.27
N ALA A 116 14.99 7.09 7.51
CA ALA A 116 14.09 7.67 8.50
C ALA A 116 13.49 9.03 8.08
N ASP A 117 14.24 9.88 7.38
CA ASP A 117 13.75 11.20 6.94
C ASP A 117 12.66 11.09 5.89
N ALA A 118 12.83 10.19 4.90
CA ALA A 118 11.83 9.93 3.88
C ALA A 118 10.53 9.38 4.50
N LEU A 119 10.63 8.47 5.47
CA LEU A 119 9.49 7.96 6.22
C LEU A 119 8.74 9.07 6.95
N THR A 120 9.46 10.02 7.55
CA THR A 120 8.85 11.18 8.25
C THR A 120 8.04 12.04 7.28
N THR A 121 8.56 12.28 6.09
CA THR A 121 7.87 13.02 5.02
C THR A 121 6.60 12.31 4.58
N ILE A 122 6.66 11.00 4.33
CA ILE A 122 5.50 10.19 3.95
C ILE A 122 4.46 10.16 5.06
N LYS A 123 4.89 10.04 6.33
CA LYS A 123 4.00 10.07 7.50
C LYS A 123 3.25 11.40 7.60
N ALA A 124 3.93 12.53 7.42
CA ALA A 124 3.30 13.85 7.41
C ALA A 124 2.26 13.96 6.29
N ALA A 125 2.62 13.57 5.07
CA ALA A 125 1.70 13.58 3.93
C ALA A 125 0.48 12.67 4.13
N ALA A 126 0.63 11.54 4.82
CA ALA A 126 -0.45 10.61 5.10
C ALA A 126 -1.48 11.15 6.11
N VAL A 127 -1.05 12.00 7.08
CA VAL A 127 -1.94 12.64 8.07
C VAL A 127 -2.91 13.59 7.40
N ASP A 128 -2.42 14.37 6.43
CA ASP A 128 -3.21 15.41 5.74
C ASP A 128 -3.96 14.85 4.52
N TRP A 129 -3.76 13.57 4.19
CA TRP A 129 -4.36 12.98 3.01
C TRP A 129 -5.88 12.84 3.12
N GLN A 130 -6.56 13.41 2.15
CA GLN A 130 -7.97 13.16 1.90
C GLN A 130 -8.12 12.59 0.49
N LYS A 131 -8.71 11.40 0.39
CA LYS A 131 -8.92 10.76 -0.90
C LYS A 131 -9.88 11.60 -1.74
N PRO A 132 -9.46 12.13 -2.89
CA PRO A 132 -10.35 12.87 -3.76
C PRO A 132 -11.37 11.93 -4.43
N ASP A 133 -12.60 12.42 -4.61
CA ASP A 133 -13.65 11.68 -5.30
C ASP A 133 -13.51 11.85 -6.81
N PHE A 134 -13.60 10.73 -7.54
CA PHE A 134 -13.61 10.76 -9.00
C PHE A 134 -14.93 11.42 -9.47
N PRO A 135 -14.85 12.50 -10.32
CA PRO A 135 -16.01 13.37 -10.56
C PRO A 135 -17.02 12.81 -11.57
N LEU A 136 -16.83 11.60 -12.12
CA LEU A 136 -17.80 10.95 -13.00
C LEU A 136 -18.37 9.67 -12.35
N GLY A 137 -19.59 9.34 -12.75
CA GLY A 137 -20.26 8.12 -12.32
C GLY A 137 -20.99 7.39 -13.45
N GLY A 138 -21.64 6.28 -13.11
CA GLY A 138 -22.40 5.50 -14.07
C GLY A 138 -23.50 6.30 -14.81
N ALA A 139 -24.11 7.29 -14.13
CA ALA A 139 -25.11 8.16 -14.74
C ALA A 139 -24.54 9.00 -15.90
N ASP A 140 -23.30 9.50 -15.77
CA ASP A 140 -22.62 10.27 -16.82
C ASP A 140 -22.34 9.37 -18.04
N ALA A 141 -21.88 8.15 -17.79
CA ALA A 141 -21.62 7.18 -18.86
C ALA A 141 -22.89 6.77 -19.61
N LEU A 142 -23.99 6.58 -18.89
CA LEU A 142 -25.30 6.30 -19.50
C LEU A 142 -25.80 7.49 -20.32
N ALA A 143 -25.63 8.71 -19.83
CA ALA A 143 -26.00 9.95 -20.56
C ALA A 143 -25.18 10.14 -21.84
N ALA A 144 -23.93 9.62 -21.90
CA ALA A 144 -23.09 9.59 -23.08
C ALA A 144 -23.42 8.42 -24.03
N GLY A 145 -24.47 7.62 -23.74
CA GLY A 145 -24.93 6.53 -24.60
C GLY A 145 -24.22 5.20 -24.37
N LEU A 146 -23.34 5.10 -23.36
CA LEU A 146 -22.69 3.83 -22.99
C LEU A 146 -23.67 2.89 -22.26
N SER A 147 -23.49 1.60 -22.42
CA SER A 147 -24.33 0.59 -21.75
C SER A 147 -23.54 -0.67 -21.44
N GLY A 148 -24.07 -1.49 -20.51
CA GLY A 148 -23.49 -2.79 -20.20
C GLY A 148 -22.08 -2.72 -19.63
N PRO A 149 -21.18 -3.66 -19.98
CA PRO A 149 -19.83 -3.76 -19.46
C PRO A 149 -18.92 -2.58 -19.86
N ASP A 150 -19.24 -1.89 -20.95
CA ASP A 150 -18.44 -0.77 -21.47
C ASP A 150 -18.42 0.42 -20.50
N VAL A 151 -19.52 0.65 -19.77
CA VAL A 151 -19.61 1.69 -18.73
C VAL A 151 -18.45 1.58 -17.74
N GLY A 152 -18.24 0.39 -17.18
CA GLY A 152 -17.19 0.17 -16.20
C GLY A 152 -15.77 0.26 -16.79
N ALA A 153 -15.59 -0.16 -18.03
CA ALA A 153 -14.29 -0.10 -18.72
C ALA A 153 -13.88 1.34 -19.00
N VAL A 154 -14.80 2.13 -19.55
CA VAL A 154 -14.55 3.53 -19.90
C VAL A 154 -14.34 4.39 -18.66
N LEU A 155 -15.17 4.24 -17.62
CA LEU A 155 -15.00 4.97 -16.37
C LEU A 155 -13.66 4.67 -15.71
N ARG A 156 -13.21 3.42 -15.68
CA ARG A 156 -11.88 3.05 -15.16
C ARG A 156 -10.75 3.69 -15.97
N ALA A 157 -10.84 3.75 -17.29
CA ALA A 157 -9.83 4.39 -18.13
C ALA A 157 -9.76 5.90 -17.89
N LEU A 158 -10.91 6.54 -17.72
CA LEU A 158 -10.99 7.98 -17.39
C LEU A 158 -10.46 8.26 -15.98
N GLU A 159 -10.80 7.42 -15.00
CA GLU A 159 -10.27 7.52 -13.64
C GLU A 159 -8.74 7.37 -13.63
N GLN A 160 -8.18 6.40 -14.37
CA GLN A 160 -6.73 6.27 -14.51
C GLN A 160 -6.10 7.53 -15.13
N SER A 161 -6.72 8.11 -16.16
CA SER A 161 -6.24 9.35 -16.77
C SER A 161 -6.30 10.53 -15.80
N TRP A 162 -7.35 10.61 -15.00
CA TRP A 162 -7.54 11.64 -13.97
C TRP A 162 -6.50 11.49 -12.84
N VAL A 163 -6.26 10.29 -12.35
CA VAL A 163 -5.21 10.02 -11.37
C VAL A 163 -3.82 10.33 -11.94
N ALA A 164 -3.55 9.97 -13.21
CA ALA A 164 -2.28 10.26 -13.88
C ALA A 164 -2.03 11.77 -14.05
N SER A 165 -3.09 12.58 -14.18
CA SER A 165 -3.02 14.04 -14.21
C SER A 165 -2.85 14.68 -12.83
N ASP A 166 -2.62 13.88 -11.78
CA ASP A 166 -2.60 14.32 -10.39
C ASP A 166 -3.92 14.99 -9.96
N PHE A 167 -5.03 14.36 -10.37
CA PHE A 167 -6.40 14.79 -10.05
C PHE A 167 -6.79 16.16 -10.62
N SER A 168 -6.06 16.69 -11.61
CA SER A 168 -6.23 18.04 -12.14
C SER A 168 -7.29 18.15 -13.24
N LEU A 169 -7.63 17.03 -13.92
CA LEU A 169 -8.69 17.04 -14.94
C LEU A 169 -10.04 17.39 -14.33
N THR A 170 -10.67 18.41 -14.87
CA THR A 170 -12.00 18.85 -14.46
C THR A 170 -13.08 17.86 -14.93
N ARG A 171 -14.26 17.94 -14.30
CA ARG A 171 -15.43 17.15 -14.72
C ARG A 171 -15.78 17.39 -16.20
N ASP A 172 -15.72 18.64 -16.67
CA ASP A 172 -16.07 18.98 -18.05
C ASP A 172 -15.09 18.39 -19.07
N GLU A 173 -13.78 18.40 -18.75
CA GLU A 173 -12.76 17.75 -19.58
C GLU A 173 -12.94 16.24 -19.64
N LEU A 174 -13.30 15.61 -18.52
CA LEU A 174 -13.59 14.18 -18.47
C LEU A 174 -14.87 13.82 -19.23
N VAL A 175 -15.93 14.64 -19.14
CA VAL A 175 -17.15 14.46 -19.94
C VAL A 175 -16.86 14.62 -21.43
N ALA A 176 -16.03 15.57 -21.83
CA ALA A 176 -15.62 15.74 -23.24
C ALA A 176 -14.92 14.49 -23.77
N ARG A 177 -14.05 13.85 -22.96
CA ARG A 177 -13.38 12.58 -23.30
C ARG A 177 -14.33 11.39 -23.31
N LEU A 178 -15.36 11.43 -22.47
CA LEU A 178 -16.38 10.38 -22.42
C LEU A 178 -17.21 10.33 -23.71
N ASN A 179 -17.39 11.48 -24.37
CA ASN A 179 -18.18 11.65 -25.59
C ASN A 179 -17.35 11.54 -26.91
N SER A 180 -16.03 11.33 -26.80
CA SER A 180 -15.12 11.24 -27.95
C SER A 180 -14.85 9.80 -28.37
#